data_8277c4141db78c33487b45425d949dd9
#
_entry.id   8277c4141db78c33487b45425d949dd9
#
_cell.length_a   1.000
_cell.length_b   1.000
_cell.length_c   1.000
_cell.angle_alpha   90.00
_cell.angle_beta   90.00
_cell.angle_gamma   90.00
#
_symmetry.space_group_name_H-M   'P 1'
#
loop_
_entity.id
_entity.type
_entity.pdbx_description
1 polymer ?
#
loop_
_entity_poly.entity_id
_entity_poly.type
_entity_poly.pdbx_seq_one_letter_code
_entity_poly.pdbx_strand_id
1 'polypeptide(L)'
;MLVTVDDDPSVSRAVARDLRRRYAERNRIVRAESGEEALEALRQMKLRGEQVAILLADYRMPGLNGIEFLERAMDVYPYARRVLLTAYADTSAAIDAINIVDVDHYLLKPWDPPEEKLYPVIDDLLRAWQRDERKPVRVAKLVGHRWSAPSTELRDFLARNQVPYHWYAADSEEGKRLLTAAGTDDKHIPVLITTEGEPMVAPSHAEVAARVGLATTPEREFYDLVVVGGGPAGLGAAVYGASEGLSTVLVEKYATGGQAGQSSRIENYLGFPDGVSGGQLTDRARRQAVKFRAELLTTSEATGLEINGPARTIRLGDGTAIDAKAVILATGVSYRQLNAPGCTEMTGAGVYYGAALTEAEECKDQDVFVVGGANSAGQAAVYLSKFARSVTMLVRAHSLEESMSYYLIQQIADIPNISVRNCTEVAEVYGDGHLERLELRDLAAGTTEIVDAGQLFIFIGAAPRTGWLDGVVARDKHGFVLSGPDLTEQSGQDDQDDYGWRLDRQPYHLETSVPGVFAVGDVRAESAKRVASAVGEGAMAVMLVHRYLETL
;
A
#
# COMPACT_ATOMS: atom_id res chain seq x y z
N MET A 1 -16.24 -14.30 16.69
CA MET A 1 -16.26 -14.01 18.15
C MET A 1 -16.62 -12.57 18.38
N LEU A 2 -17.10 -12.23 19.58
CA LEU A 2 -17.32 -10.87 20.05
C LEU A 2 -16.35 -10.61 21.21
N VAL A 3 -15.64 -9.51 21.19
CA VAL A 3 -14.69 -9.10 22.25
C VAL A 3 -15.22 -7.84 22.92
N THR A 4 -15.27 -7.81 24.24
CA THR A 4 -15.69 -6.66 25.01
C THR A 4 -14.60 -6.26 25.99
N VAL A 5 -14.32 -4.95 26.09
CA VAL A 5 -13.26 -4.37 26.91
C VAL A 5 -13.82 -3.23 27.73
N ASP A 6 -13.71 -3.32 29.04
CA ASP A 6 -14.19 -2.30 29.98
C ASP A 6 -13.45 -2.49 31.32
N ASP A 7 -12.86 -1.43 31.87
CA ASP A 7 -12.07 -1.48 33.11
C ASP A 7 -12.94 -1.53 34.37
N ASP A 8 -14.24 -1.19 34.27
CA ASP A 8 -15.20 -1.43 35.37
C ASP A 8 -15.68 -2.90 35.34
N PRO A 9 -15.29 -3.73 36.32
CA PRO A 9 -15.69 -5.13 36.35
C PRO A 9 -17.19 -5.37 36.37
N SER A 10 -17.99 -4.41 36.83
CA SER A 10 -19.46 -4.51 36.90
C SER A 10 -20.08 -4.30 35.52
N VAL A 11 -19.60 -3.31 34.79
CA VAL A 11 -20.01 -3.00 33.40
C VAL A 11 -19.54 -4.09 32.45
N SER A 12 -18.27 -4.48 32.55
CA SER A 12 -17.67 -5.56 31.76
C SER A 12 -18.47 -6.89 31.89
N ARG A 13 -18.87 -7.23 33.13
CA ARG A 13 -19.73 -8.42 33.37
C ARG A 13 -21.13 -8.26 32.81
N ALA A 14 -21.73 -7.05 32.91
CA ALA A 14 -23.08 -6.79 32.42
C ALA A 14 -23.14 -6.92 30.88
N VAL A 15 -22.23 -6.25 30.16
CA VAL A 15 -22.13 -6.38 28.68
C VAL A 15 -21.93 -7.82 28.27
N ALA A 16 -20.97 -8.51 28.87
CA ALA A 16 -20.68 -9.90 28.51
C ALA A 16 -21.86 -10.84 28.82
N ARG A 17 -22.59 -10.61 29.93
CA ARG A 17 -23.80 -11.36 30.26
C ARG A 17 -24.89 -11.15 29.20
N ASP A 18 -25.17 -9.92 28.83
CA ASP A 18 -26.23 -9.59 27.89
C ASP A 18 -25.87 -10.10 26.48
N LEU A 19 -24.61 -9.98 26.05
CA LEU A 19 -24.13 -10.60 24.81
C LEU A 19 -24.24 -12.12 24.84
N ARG A 20 -23.86 -12.79 25.93
CA ARG A 20 -23.98 -14.25 26.06
C ARG A 20 -25.43 -14.73 26.01
N ARG A 21 -26.35 -13.99 26.64
CA ARG A 21 -27.78 -14.33 26.65
C ARG A 21 -28.36 -14.49 25.25
N ARG A 22 -27.90 -13.70 24.27
CA ARG A 22 -28.44 -13.70 22.91
C ARG A 22 -27.54 -14.42 21.90
N TYR A 23 -26.23 -14.34 22.05
CA TYR A 23 -25.28 -14.73 20.98
C TYR A 23 -24.41 -15.94 21.33
N ALA A 24 -24.44 -16.50 22.54
CA ALA A 24 -23.53 -17.56 22.96
C ALA A 24 -23.64 -18.85 22.14
N GLU A 25 -24.80 -19.15 21.56
CA GLU A 25 -24.99 -20.34 20.72
C GLU A 25 -24.18 -20.30 19.42
N ARG A 26 -23.91 -19.08 18.89
CA ARG A 26 -23.26 -18.90 17.59
C ARG A 26 -21.93 -18.17 17.68
N ASN A 27 -21.68 -17.49 18.78
CA ASN A 27 -20.52 -16.64 18.95
C ASN A 27 -19.90 -16.82 20.33
N ARG A 28 -18.60 -17.03 20.39
CA ARG A 28 -17.84 -16.98 21.65
C ARG A 28 -17.72 -15.51 22.08
N ILE A 29 -18.00 -15.21 23.34
CA ILE A 29 -17.86 -13.89 23.94
C ILE A 29 -16.60 -13.88 24.80
N VAL A 30 -15.66 -13.02 24.46
CA VAL A 30 -14.40 -12.82 25.19
C VAL A 30 -14.46 -11.47 25.91
N ARG A 31 -14.03 -11.47 27.15
CA ARG A 31 -14.01 -10.29 28.01
C ARG A 31 -12.57 -9.97 28.41
N ALA A 32 -12.22 -8.69 28.38
CA ALA A 32 -10.97 -8.16 28.91
C ALA A 32 -11.27 -6.96 29.83
N GLU A 33 -10.39 -6.70 30.79
CA GLU A 33 -10.53 -5.64 31.78
C GLU A 33 -9.57 -4.46 31.50
N SER A 34 -8.75 -4.55 30.44
CA SER A 34 -7.93 -3.45 29.91
C SER A 34 -7.71 -3.56 28.41
N GLY A 35 -7.30 -2.45 27.79
CA GLY A 35 -6.94 -2.42 26.37
C GLY A 35 -5.74 -3.31 26.04
N GLU A 36 -4.75 -3.35 26.94
CA GLU A 36 -3.55 -4.19 26.79
C GLU A 36 -3.87 -5.68 26.86
N GLU A 37 -4.70 -6.08 27.84
CA GLU A 37 -5.17 -7.47 27.95
C GLU A 37 -5.95 -7.90 26.71
N ALA A 38 -6.82 -7.01 26.22
CA ALA A 38 -7.58 -7.26 25.01
C ALA A 38 -6.71 -7.43 23.76
N LEU A 39 -5.70 -6.55 23.59
CA LEU A 39 -4.75 -6.67 22.46
C LEU A 39 -3.96 -7.98 22.52
N GLU A 40 -3.51 -8.38 23.68
CA GLU A 40 -2.81 -9.67 23.83
C GLU A 40 -3.74 -10.84 23.51
N ALA A 41 -4.99 -10.80 24.00
CA ALA A 41 -6.00 -11.80 23.66
C ALA A 41 -6.27 -11.84 22.14
N LEU A 42 -6.37 -10.68 21.47
CA LEU A 42 -6.53 -10.59 20.01
C LEU A 42 -5.36 -11.21 19.25
N ARG A 43 -4.12 -10.96 19.68
CA ARG A 43 -2.93 -11.58 19.07
C ARG A 43 -2.98 -13.12 19.20
N GLN A 44 -3.30 -13.62 20.39
CA GLN A 44 -3.43 -15.06 20.63
C GLN A 44 -4.54 -15.70 19.79
N MET A 45 -5.70 -15.02 19.66
CA MET A 45 -6.78 -15.46 18.78
C MET A 45 -6.34 -15.48 17.30
N LYS A 46 -5.58 -14.48 16.87
CA LYS A 46 -5.03 -14.41 15.51
C LYS A 46 -4.12 -15.58 15.21
N LEU A 47 -3.21 -15.92 16.14
CA LEU A 47 -2.33 -17.09 16.04
C LEU A 47 -3.08 -18.41 15.91
N ARG A 48 -4.27 -18.51 16.53
CA ARG A 48 -5.16 -19.69 16.44
C ARG A 48 -6.05 -19.69 15.21
N GLY A 49 -6.00 -18.66 14.37
CA GLY A 49 -6.87 -18.52 13.20
C GLY A 49 -8.34 -18.23 13.54
N GLU A 50 -8.61 -17.78 14.79
CA GLU A 50 -9.95 -17.46 15.24
C GLU A 50 -10.40 -16.12 14.62
N GLN A 51 -11.68 -15.96 14.29
CA GLN A 51 -12.22 -14.75 13.68
C GLN A 51 -12.97 -13.89 14.71
N VAL A 52 -12.67 -12.60 14.73
CA VAL A 52 -13.36 -11.60 15.54
C VAL A 52 -14.30 -10.79 14.66
N ALA A 53 -15.58 -10.80 15.01
CA ALA A 53 -16.62 -10.11 14.26
C ALA A 53 -16.84 -8.69 14.78
N ILE A 54 -16.86 -8.51 16.11
CA ILE A 54 -17.14 -7.23 16.74
C ILE A 54 -16.19 -7.00 17.92
N LEU A 55 -15.69 -5.78 18.03
CA LEU A 55 -14.96 -5.23 19.15
C LEU A 55 -15.83 -4.17 19.83
N LEU A 56 -16.12 -4.36 21.13
CA LEU A 56 -16.80 -3.36 21.95
C LEU A 56 -15.81 -2.85 23.00
N ALA A 57 -15.50 -1.57 23.00
CA ALA A 57 -14.55 -0.98 23.95
C ALA A 57 -15.18 0.18 24.71
N ASP A 58 -14.96 0.24 26.01
CA ASP A 58 -15.24 1.46 26.76
C ASP A 58 -14.33 2.60 26.32
N TYR A 59 -14.87 3.79 26.26
CA TYR A 59 -14.11 4.98 25.88
C TYR A 59 -13.03 5.31 26.91
N ARG A 60 -13.37 5.30 28.19
CA ARG A 60 -12.49 5.72 29.28
C ARG A 60 -11.89 4.53 30.01
N MET A 61 -10.72 4.13 29.62
CA MET A 61 -9.95 3.11 30.31
C MET A 61 -8.58 3.65 30.73
N PRO A 62 -8.05 3.28 31.91
CA PRO A 62 -6.69 3.61 32.31
C PRO A 62 -5.66 2.99 31.36
N GLY A 63 -4.56 3.71 31.12
CA GLY A 63 -3.49 3.25 30.24
C GLY A 63 -3.86 3.42 28.77
N LEU A 64 -4.41 2.40 28.14
CA LEU A 64 -4.85 2.41 26.75
C LEU A 64 -6.37 2.69 26.71
N ASN A 65 -6.76 3.87 26.25
CA ASN A 65 -8.19 4.21 26.11
C ASN A 65 -8.86 3.42 24.97
N GLY A 66 -10.21 3.46 24.92
CA GLY A 66 -10.96 2.67 23.94
C GLY A 66 -10.66 3.00 22.50
N ILE A 67 -10.35 4.25 22.17
CA ILE A 67 -10.00 4.68 20.82
C ILE A 67 -8.65 4.12 20.43
N GLU A 68 -7.63 4.33 21.26
CA GLU A 68 -6.28 3.80 21.06
C GLU A 68 -6.27 2.27 20.98
N PHE A 69 -7.09 1.60 21.80
CA PHE A 69 -7.29 0.16 21.72
C PHE A 69 -7.86 -0.25 20.36
N LEU A 70 -8.98 0.37 19.93
CA LEU A 70 -9.62 0.04 18.66
C LEU A 70 -8.70 0.33 17.47
N GLU A 71 -7.91 1.41 17.53
CA GLU A 71 -6.92 1.73 16.52
C GLU A 71 -5.87 0.61 16.38
N ARG A 72 -5.25 0.19 17.48
CA ARG A 72 -4.26 -0.90 17.48
C ARG A 72 -4.89 -2.26 17.14
N ALA A 73 -6.14 -2.48 17.52
CA ALA A 73 -6.87 -3.70 17.19
C ALA A 73 -7.16 -3.82 15.69
N MET A 74 -7.21 -2.69 14.96
CA MET A 74 -7.34 -2.69 13.49
C MET A 74 -6.14 -3.34 12.79
N ASP A 75 -4.94 -3.21 13.35
CA ASP A 75 -3.75 -3.85 12.78
C ASP A 75 -3.83 -5.37 12.87
N VAL A 76 -4.55 -5.89 13.86
CA VAL A 76 -4.72 -7.33 14.09
C VAL A 76 -5.98 -7.87 13.40
N TYR A 77 -7.11 -7.15 13.49
CA TYR A 77 -8.41 -7.52 12.93
C TYR A 77 -9.06 -6.36 12.16
N PRO A 78 -8.57 -6.01 10.96
CA PRO A 78 -9.02 -4.84 10.21
C PRO A 78 -10.50 -4.87 9.81
N TYR A 79 -11.10 -6.05 9.75
CA TYR A 79 -12.51 -6.24 9.34
C TYR A 79 -13.47 -6.44 10.52
N ALA A 80 -12.98 -6.48 11.75
CA ALA A 80 -13.85 -6.50 12.92
C ALA A 80 -14.64 -5.19 13.01
N ARG A 81 -15.95 -5.29 13.29
CA ARG A 81 -16.79 -4.12 13.52
C ARG A 81 -16.49 -3.53 14.88
N ARG A 82 -16.45 -2.22 14.98
CA ARG A 82 -15.99 -1.48 16.14
C ARG A 82 -17.13 -0.71 16.77
N VAL A 83 -17.35 -0.96 18.06
CA VAL A 83 -18.34 -0.28 18.86
C VAL A 83 -17.65 0.40 20.03
N LEU A 84 -17.88 1.69 20.20
CA LEU A 84 -17.39 2.44 21.34
C LEU A 84 -18.53 2.59 22.36
N LEU A 85 -18.30 2.16 23.60
CA LEU A 85 -19.19 2.39 24.73
C LEU A 85 -18.85 3.73 25.37
N THR A 86 -19.82 4.61 25.59
CA THR A 86 -19.57 5.94 26.13
C THR A 86 -20.69 6.40 27.06
N ALA A 87 -20.37 7.25 28.06
CA ALA A 87 -21.35 7.92 28.88
C ALA A 87 -21.84 9.21 28.18
N TYR A 88 -23.04 9.67 28.53
CA TYR A 88 -23.79 10.78 27.90
C TYR A 88 -23.03 12.13 27.80
N ALA A 89 -21.93 12.30 28.52
CA ALA A 89 -21.23 13.59 28.66
C ALA A 89 -20.08 13.83 27.64
N ASP A 90 -19.74 12.85 26.79
CA ASP A 90 -18.51 12.88 25.96
C ASP A 90 -18.78 13.04 24.45
N THR A 91 -19.70 13.93 24.07
CA THR A 91 -20.02 14.19 22.64
C THR A 91 -18.85 14.75 21.84
N SER A 92 -17.93 15.52 22.45
CA SER A 92 -16.72 16.01 21.77
C SER A 92 -15.73 14.89 21.48
N ALA A 93 -15.55 13.97 22.42
CA ALA A 93 -14.68 12.80 22.25
C ALA A 93 -15.24 11.79 21.22
N ALA A 94 -16.57 11.71 21.09
CA ALA A 94 -17.20 10.90 20.05
C ALA A 94 -16.90 11.45 18.63
N ILE A 95 -16.82 12.77 18.47
CA ILE A 95 -16.47 13.42 17.20
C ILE A 95 -14.99 13.17 16.85
N ASP A 96 -14.09 13.24 17.81
CA ASP A 96 -12.68 12.95 17.61
C ASP A 96 -12.43 11.48 17.23
N ALA A 97 -13.18 10.56 17.84
CA ALA A 97 -13.12 9.13 17.53
C ALA A 97 -13.62 8.78 16.12
N ILE A 98 -14.62 9.50 15.60
CA ILE A 98 -15.12 9.31 14.21
C ILE A 98 -13.99 9.58 13.20
N ASN A 99 -13.12 10.52 13.49
CA ASN A 99 -12.06 10.95 12.57
C ASN A 99 -10.79 10.09 12.67
N ILE A 100 -10.55 9.42 13.80
CA ILE A 100 -9.32 8.66 14.08
C ILE A 100 -9.51 7.16 13.81
N VAL A 101 -10.63 6.58 14.25
CA VAL A 101 -10.83 5.13 14.29
C VAL A 101 -12.15 4.78 13.62
N ASP A 102 -12.40 4.88 12.42
CA ASP A 102 -13.60 4.42 11.68
C ASP A 102 -14.57 3.52 12.52
N VAL A 103 -15.15 4.12 13.61
CA VAL A 103 -16.04 3.43 14.56
C VAL A 103 -17.37 3.18 13.87
N ASP A 104 -17.78 1.91 13.78
CA ASP A 104 -19.03 1.53 13.11
C ASP A 104 -20.27 1.98 13.89
N HIS A 105 -20.20 2.04 15.23
CA HIS A 105 -21.31 2.48 16.06
C HIS A 105 -20.87 2.98 17.46
N TYR A 106 -21.64 3.93 18.00
CA TYR A 106 -21.54 4.41 19.39
C TYR A 106 -22.72 3.90 20.19
N LEU A 107 -22.42 3.28 21.33
CA LEU A 107 -23.43 2.78 22.24
C LEU A 107 -23.36 3.56 23.55
N LEU A 108 -24.46 4.18 23.93
CA LEU A 108 -24.54 4.95 25.18
C LEU A 108 -24.76 4.02 26.38
N LYS A 109 -24.04 4.28 27.45
CA LYS A 109 -24.26 3.68 28.79
C LYS A 109 -25.35 4.48 29.53
N PRO A 110 -26.37 3.85 30.15
CA PRO A 110 -26.69 2.43 30.11
C PRO A 110 -27.48 2.03 28.85
N TRP A 111 -27.22 0.82 28.35
CA TRP A 111 -27.92 0.21 27.20
C TRP A 111 -29.17 -0.57 27.60
N ASP A 112 -29.74 -0.29 28.74
CA ASP A 112 -30.98 -0.93 29.26
C ASP A 112 -32.24 -0.27 28.65
N PRO A 113 -33.24 -1.01 28.15
CA PRO A 113 -33.23 -2.47 27.97
C PRO A 113 -32.37 -2.90 26.78
N PRO A 114 -31.60 -4.02 26.89
CA PRO A 114 -30.70 -4.45 25.82
C PRO A 114 -31.43 -4.85 24.54
N GLU A 115 -32.68 -5.27 24.61
CA GLU A 115 -33.55 -5.61 23.48
C GLU A 115 -33.77 -4.43 22.53
N GLU A 116 -33.78 -3.21 23.06
CA GLU A 116 -34.05 -2.00 22.29
C GLU A 116 -32.76 -1.27 21.84
N LYS A 117 -31.72 -1.31 22.68
CA LYS A 117 -30.53 -0.46 22.47
C LYS A 117 -29.29 -1.23 22.03
N LEU A 118 -29.04 -2.44 22.63
CA LEU A 118 -27.83 -3.21 22.35
C LEU A 118 -28.02 -4.19 21.19
N TYR A 119 -29.05 -5.02 21.27
CA TYR A 119 -29.18 -6.14 20.31
C TYR A 119 -29.45 -5.70 18.88
N PRO A 120 -30.25 -4.66 18.57
CA PRO A 120 -30.41 -4.21 17.19
C PRO A 120 -29.08 -3.76 16.55
N VAL A 121 -28.23 -3.05 17.32
CA VAL A 121 -26.91 -2.60 16.86
C VAL A 121 -26.00 -3.78 16.58
N ILE A 122 -25.91 -4.72 17.52
CA ILE A 122 -25.06 -5.90 17.35
C ILE A 122 -25.55 -6.80 16.21
N ASP A 123 -26.87 -6.97 16.03
CA ASP A 123 -27.46 -7.73 14.93
C ASP A 123 -27.14 -7.10 13.57
N ASP A 124 -27.21 -5.77 13.46
CA ASP A 124 -26.89 -5.05 12.23
C ASP A 124 -25.40 -5.15 11.89
N LEU A 125 -24.53 -4.98 12.88
CA LEU A 125 -23.08 -5.11 12.71
C LEU A 125 -22.66 -6.54 12.37
N LEU A 126 -23.28 -7.55 12.98
CA LEU A 126 -23.05 -8.96 12.64
C LEU A 126 -23.51 -9.27 11.22
N ARG A 127 -24.67 -8.75 10.79
CA ARG A 127 -25.13 -8.88 9.41
C ARG A 127 -24.19 -8.19 8.42
N ALA A 128 -23.74 -6.97 8.74
CA ALA A 128 -22.77 -6.24 7.93
C ALA A 128 -21.43 -6.99 7.85
N TRP A 129 -20.94 -7.51 8.99
CA TRP A 129 -19.74 -8.33 9.03
C TRP A 129 -19.90 -9.66 8.27
N GLN A 130 -21.08 -10.29 8.32
CA GLN A 130 -21.36 -11.52 7.56
C GLN A 130 -21.46 -11.31 6.06
N ARG A 131 -21.94 -10.16 5.61
CA ARG A 131 -22.03 -9.77 4.20
C ARG A 131 -20.71 -9.24 3.64
N ASP A 132 -19.77 -8.91 4.48
CA ASP A 132 -18.47 -8.42 4.04
C ASP A 132 -17.71 -9.57 3.36
N GLU A 133 -17.69 -9.57 2.04
CA GLU A 133 -16.99 -10.56 1.20
C GLU A 133 -15.48 -10.56 1.42
N ARG A 134 -14.96 -9.49 2.03
CA ARG A 134 -13.55 -9.29 2.41
C ARG A 134 -13.16 -9.96 3.73
N LYS A 135 -13.98 -10.86 4.28
CA LYS A 135 -13.57 -11.66 5.46
C LYS A 135 -12.20 -12.25 5.20
N PRO A 136 -11.26 -12.13 6.16
CA PRO A 136 -9.99 -12.78 6.00
C PRO A 136 -10.28 -14.26 5.73
N VAL A 137 -9.97 -14.65 4.52
CA VAL A 137 -9.81 -16.04 4.15
C VAL A 137 -9.01 -16.67 5.29
N ARG A 138 -9.42 -17.81 5.79
CA ARG A 138 -8.62 -18.57 6.73
C ARG A 138 -7.18 -18.47 6.26
N VAL A 139 -6.23 -18.23 7.16
CA VAL A 139 -4.87 -17.82 6.81
C VAL A 139 -4.26 -18.75 5.77
N ALA A 140 -3.97 -18.24 4.60
CA ALA A 140 -3.32 -18.99 3.55
C ALA A 140 -1.93 -19.42 4.04
N LYS A 141 -1.41 -20.54 3.56
CA LYS A 141 -0.04 -20.99 3.85
C LYS A 141 0.80 -20.81 2.62
N LEU A 142 1.89 -20.10 2.76
CA LEU A 142 2.85 -19.87 1.69
C LEU A 142 4.13 -20.62 2.00
N VAL A 143 4.48 -21.56 1.14
CA VAL A 143 5.73 -22.33 1.24
C VAL A 143 6.68 -21.86 0.16
N GLY A 144 7.90 -21.52 0.53
CA GLY A 144 8.89 -21.05 -0.43
C GLY A 144 10.29 -21.05 0.15
N HIS A 145 11.24 -20.57 -0.64
CA HIS A 145 12.62 -20.44 -0.22
C HIS A 145 12.93 -18.97 0.12
N ARG A 146 13.69 -18.74 1.19
CA ARG A 146 14.07 -17.40 1.66
C ARG A 146 14.72 -16.56 0.55
N TRP A 147 15.53 -17.20 -0.26
CA TRP A 147 16.35 -16.57 -1.30
C TRP A 147 15.75 -16.75 -2.72
N SER A 148 14.47 -17.01 -2.81
CA SER A 148 13.76 -17.18 -4.10
C SER A 148 13.06 -15.89 -4.47
N ALA A 149 13.43 -15.28 -5.59
CA ALA A 149 12.77 -14.08 -6.11
C ALA A 149 11.25 -14.26 -6.27
N PRO A 150 10.74 -15.36 -6.90
CA PRO A 150 9.29 -15.60 -6.98
C PRO A 150 8.61 -15.74 -5.62
N SER A 151 9.29 -16.30 -4.60
CA SER A 151 8.74 -16.40 -3.25
C SER A 151 8.64 -15.03 -2.58
N THR A 152 9.64 -14.18 -2.78
CA THR A 152 9.66 -12.80 -2.26
C THR A 152 8.59 -11.95 -2.95
N GLU A 153 8.47 -12.04 -4.26
CA GLU A 153 7.45 -11.32 -5.02
C GLU A 153 6.03 -11.70 -4.58
N LEU A 154 5.77 -12.99 -4.37
CA LEU A 154 4.45 -13.44 -3.90
C LEU A 154 4.16 -13.02 -2.45
N ARG A 155 5.17 -13.02 -1.58
CA ARG A 155 5.06 -12.49 -0.20
C ARG A 155 4.69 -11.00 -0.21
N ASP A 156 5.41 -10.19 -1.02
CA ASP A 156 5.13 -8.76 -1.18
C ASP A 156 3.73 -8.54 -1.75
N PHE A 157 3.34 -9.30 -2.77
CA PHE A 157 2.00 -9.23 -3.36
C PHE A 157 0.90 -9.48 -2.32
N LEU A 158 1.01 -10.58 -1.55
CA LEU A 158 0.04 -10.93 -0.53
C LEU A 158 -0.02 -9.87 0.59
N ALA A 159 1.15 -9.41 1.06
CA ALA A 159 1.25 -8.39 2.10
C ALA A 159 0.63 -7.06 1.66
N ARG A 160 0.94 -6.58 0.46
CA ARG A 160 0.42 -5.31 -0.08
C ARG A 160 -1.08 -5.35 -0.37
N ASN A 161 -1.60 -6.51 -0.77
CA ASN A 161 -3.04 -6.73 -0.94
C ASN A 161 -3.75 -7.12 0.36
N GLN A 162 -3.03 -7.12 1.49
CA GLN A 162 -3.55 -7.44 2.82
C GLN A 162 -4.17 -8.84 2.93
N VAL A 163 -3.65 -9.77 2.15
CA VAL A 163 -4.01 -11.18 2.22
C VAL A 163 -3.19 -11.83 3.34
N PRO A 164 -3.80 -12.24 4.46
CA PRO A 164 -3.06 -12.84 5.56
C PRO A 164 -2.54 -14.23 5.17
N TYR A 165 -1.27 -14.48 5.43
CA TYR A 165 -0.63 -15.77 5.19
C TYR A 165 0.36 -16.15 6.30
N HIS A 166 0.58 -17.46 6.46
CA HIS A 166 1.70 -17.99 7.24
C HIS A 166 2.82 -18.43 6.29
N TRP A 167 4.01 -17.93 6.54
CA TRP A 167 5.21 -18.32 5.80
C TRP A 167 5.83 -19.59 6.38
N TYR A 168 6.20 -20.50 5.50
CA TYR A 168 6.94 -21.72 5.81
C TYR A 168 8.15 -21.84 4.88
N ALA A 169 9.35 -21.94 5.46
CA ALA A 169 10.53 -22.22 4.66
C ALA A 169 10.45 -23.63 4.07
N ALA A 170 10.74 -23.78 2.79
CA ALA A 170 10.62 -25.04 2.08
C ALA A 170 11.53 -26.14 2.66
N ASP A 171 12.67 -25.77 3.25
CA ASP A 171 13.63 -26.64 3.91
C ASP A 171 13.26 -27.03 5.35
N SER A 172 12.27 -26.35 5.95
CA SER A 172 11.77 -26.67 7.29
C SER A 172 10.96 -27.99 7.28
N GLU A 173 10.86 -28.64 8.44
CA GLU A 173 10.07 -29.88 8.60
C GLU A 173 8.60 -29.70 8.17
N GLU A 174 7.97 -28.57 8.58
CA GLU A 174 6.58 -28.28 8.23
C GLU A 174 6.45 -27.87 6.76
N GLY A 175 7.42 -27.12 6.20
CA GLY A 175 7.48 -26.79 4.78
C GLY A 175 7.51 -28.05 3.90
N LYS A 176 8.37 -29.00 4.21
CA LYS A 176 8.47 -30.31 3.52
C LYS A 176 7.18 -31.10 3.58
N ARG A 177 6.52 -31.13 4.77
CA ARG A 177 5.21 -31.78 4.93
C ARG A 177 4.14 -31.13 4.06
N LEU A 178 4.11 -29.79 4.00
CA LEU A 178 3.15 -29.05 3.18
C LEU A 178 3.39 -29.26 1.69
N LEU A 179 4.65 -29.27 1.23
CA LEU A 179 5.00 -29.58 -0.16
C LEU A 179 4.59 -30.99 -0.54
N THR A 180 4.88 -31.98 0.31
CA THR A 180 4.43 -33.36 0.11
C THR A 180 2.90 -33.46 0.03
N ALA A 181 2.18 -32.79 0.93
CA ALA A 181 0.72 -32.76 0.92
C ALA A 181 0.16 -32.05 -0.32
N ALA A 182 0.87 -31.07 -0.85
CA ALA A 182 0.54 -30.38 -2.10
C ALA A 182 0.90 -31.18 -3.37
N GLY A 183 1.54 -32.33 -3.23
CA GLY A 183 1.96 -33.16 -4.35
C GLY A 183 3.13 -32.58 -5.18
N THR A 184 3.97 -31.75 -4.56
CA THR A 184 5.09 -31.04 -5.20
C THR A 184 6.37 -31.12 -4.35
N ASP A 185 7.44 -30.48 -4.82
CA ASP A 185 8.75 -30.46 -4.17
C ASP A 185 9.29 -29.02 -4.03
N ASP A 186 10.49 -28.89 -3.48
CA ASP A 186 11.17 -27.62 -3.25
C ASP A 186 11.74 -26.96 -4.54
N LYS A 187 11.64 -27.62 -5.69
CA LYS A 187 12.01 -27.03 -6.98
C LYS A 187 10.87 -26.28 -7.64
N HIS A 188 9.64 -26.54 -7.22
CA HIS A 188 8.42 -25.93 -7.76
C HIS A 188 7.77 -25.00 -6.72
N ILE A 189 8.52 -23.99 -6.32
CA ILE A 189 8.10 -22.97 -5.35
C ILE A 189 8.01 -21.58 -6.00
N PRO A 190 7.20 -20.62 -5.42
CA PRO A 190 6.41 -20.74 -4.18
C PRO A 190 5.14 -21.60 -4.35
N VAL A 191 4.68 -22.18 -3.24
CA VAL A 191 3.38 -22.88 -3.18
C VAL A 191 2.46 -22.15 -2.23
N LEU A 192 1.34 -21.64 -2.75
CA LEU A 192 0.28 -21.05 -1.96
C LEU A 192 -0.81 -22.09 -1.70
N ILE A 193 -1.03 -22.42 -0.44
CA ILE A 193 -2.14 -23.29 -0.04
C ILE A 193 -3.22 -22.41 0.54
N THR A 194 -4.35 -22.34 -0.15
CA THR A 194 -5.51 -21.58 0.32
C THR A 194 -6.17 -22.28 1.52
N THR A 195 -7.11 -21.61 2.14
CA THR A 195 -7.83 -22.18 3.28
C THR A 195 -8.80 -23.29 2.91
N GLU A 196 -9.13 -23.37 1.64
CA GLU A 196 -9.93 -24.46 1.09
C GLU A 196 -9.09 -25.74 0.88
N GLY A 197 -7.74 -25.61 1.07
CA GLY A 197 -6.82 -26.73 1.01
C GLY A 197 -6.30 -27.03 -0.39
N GLU A 198 -6.62 -26.21 -1.39
CA GLU A 198 -6.11 -26.38 -2.74
C GLU A 198 -4.75 -25.71 -2.88
N PRO A 199 -3.70 -26.45 -3.27
CA PRO A 199 -2.39 -25.89 -3.52
C PRO A 199 -2.31 -25.26 -4.90
N MET A 200 -1.66 -24.09 -4.97
CA MET A 200 -1.28 -23.39 -6.20
C MET A 200 0.24 -23.41 -6.30
N VAL A 201 0.77 -24.11 -7.28
CA VAL A 201 2.22 -24.29 -7.47
C VAL A 201 2.73 -23.20 -8.42
N ALA A 202 3.67 -22.40 -7.97
CA ALA A 202 4.24 -21.27 -8.71
C ALA A 202 3.16 -20.38 -9.39
N PRO A 203 2.11 -19.94 -8.63
CA PRO A 203 1.00 -19.23 -9.23
C PRO A 203 1.40 -17.83 -9.69
N SER A 204 0.78 -17.35 -10.74
CA SER A 204 0.82 -15.94 -11.13
C SER A 204 0.03 -15.07 -10.14
N HIS A 205 0.33 -13.78 -10.06
CA HIS A 205 -0.41 -12.84 -9.21
C HIS A 205 -1.91 -12.77 -9.59
N ALA A 206 -2.24 -12.90 -10.88
CA ALA A 206 -3.62 -12.90 -11.35
C ALA A 206 -4.41 -14.12 -10.84
N GLU A 207 -3.81 -15.31 -10.90
CA GLU A 207 -4.42 -16.54 -10.36
C GLU A 207 -4.63 -16.43 -8.85
N VAL A 208 -3.63 -15.88 -8.14
CA VAL A 208 -3.75 -15.65 -6.68
C VAL A 208 -4.85 -14.64 -6.39
N ALA A 209 -4.88 -13.50 -7.10
CA ALA A 209 -5.88 -12.47 -6.91
C ALA A 209 -7.31 -13.01 -7.07
N ALA A 210 -7.57 -13.73 -8.15
CA ALA A 210 -8.86 -14.37 -8.39
C ALA A 210 -9.23 -15.36 -7.27
N ARG A 211 -8.23 -16.11 -6.77
CA ARG A 211 -8.45 -17.13 -5.75
C ARG A 211 -8.69 -16.57 -4.35
N VAL A 212 -8.05 -15.44 -4.02
CA VAL A 212 -8.22 -14.78 -2.73
C VAL A 212 -9.36 -13.75 -2.72
N GLY A 213 -10.13 -13.64 -3.81
CA GLY A 213 -11.31 -12.79 -3.91
C GLY A 213 -10.99 -11.31 -4.12
N LEU A 214 -9.85 -10.98 -4.71
CA LEU A 214 -9.58 -9.62 -5.17
C LEU A 214 -10.35 -9.37 -6.49
N ALA A 215 -10.89 -8.17 -6.66
CA ALA A 215 -11.55 -7.80 -7.91
C ALA A 215 -10.50 -7.65 -9.03
N THR A 216 -10.66 -8.40 -10.10
CA THR A 216 -9.75 -8.42 -11.26
C THR A 216 -10.48 -8.06 -12.56
N THR A 217 -11.80 -8.10 -12.57
CA THR A 217 -12.65 -7.79 -13.72
C THR A 217 -13.62 -6.68 -13.39
N PRO A 218 -13.87 -5.73 -14.30
CA PRO A 218 -14.80 -4.62 -14.06
C PRO A 218 -16.26 -5.11 -13.93
N GLU A 219 -17.01 -4.51 -13.01
CA GLU A 219 -18.44 -4.76 -12.84
C GLU A 219 -19.29 -4.11 -13.95
N ARG A 220 -18.74 -3.10 -14.64
CA ARG A 220 -19.41 -2.32 -15.68
C ARG A 220 -18.53 -2.16 -16.91
N GLU A 221 -19.13 -2.03 -18.06
CA GLU A 221 -18.44 -1.72 -19.32
C GLU A 221 -18.15 -0.22 -19.48
N PHE A 222 -18.95 0.65 -18.82
CA PHE A 222 -18.85 2.11 -18.92
C PHE A 222 -18.90 2.80 -17.56
N TYR A 223 -17.99 3.76 -17.35
CA TYR A 223 -17.85 4.56 -16.14
C TYR A 223 -17.86 6.06 -16.43
N ASP A 224 -18.14 6.89 -15.41
CA ASP A 224 -17.91 8.33 -15.52
C ASP A 224 -16.40 8.62 -15.44
N LEU A 225 -15.67 7.84 -14.64
CA LEU A 225 -14.25 8.05 -14.38
C LEU A 225 -13.48 6.73 -14.26
N VAL A 226 -12.43 6.59 -15.09
CA VAL A 226 -11.40 5.56 -14.89
C VAL A 226 -10.14 6.22 -14.32
N VAL A 227 -9.62 5.67 -13.24
CA VAL A 227 -8.35 6.07 -12.62
C VAL A 227 -7.31 4.98 -12.88
N VAL A 228 -6.22 5.29 -13.55
CA VAL A 228 -5.15 4.33 -13.86
C VAL A 228 -3.97 4.52 -12.92
N GLY A 229 -3.79 3.57 -12.01
CA GLY A 229 -2.76 3.56 -10.97
C GLY A 229 -3.32 3.78 -9.56
N GLY A 230 -2.99 2.87 -8.64
CA GLY A 230 -3.50 2.82 -7.26
C GLY A 230 -2.56 3.43 -6.22
N GLY A 231 -1.65 4.34 -6.62
CA GLY A 231 -0.83 5.12 -5.71
C GLY A 231 -1.62 6.22 -4.98
N PRO A 232 -0.97 7.07 -4.16
CA PRO A 232 -1.65 8.13 -3.41
C PRO A 232 -2.51 9.05 -4.27
N ALA A 233 -2.02 9.44 -5.46
CA ALA A 233 -2.77 10.28 -6.40
C ALA A 233 -4.05 9.58 -6.90
N GLY A 234 -3.93 8.33 -7.33
CA GLY A 234 -5.07 7.56 -7.81
C GLY A 234 -6.06 7.21 -6.72
N LEU A 235 -5.59 6.86 -5.51
CA LEU A 235 -6.48 6.65 -4.36
C LEU A 235 -7.22 7.94 -3.98
N GLY A 236 -6.52 9.09 -4.01
CA GLY A 236 -7.15 10.40 -3.82
C GLY A 236 -8.25 10.63 -4.86
N ALA A 237 -7.94 10.45 -6.14
CA ALA A 237 -8.92 10.59 -7.23
C ALA A 237 -10.10 9.61 -7.07
N ALA A 238 -9.85 8.35 -6.70
CA ALA A 238 -10.92 7.37 -6.50
C ALA A 238 -11.85 7.72 -5.32
N VAL A 239 -11.28 8.21 -4.20
CA VAL A 239 -12.06 8.67 -3.04
C VAL A 239 -12.96 9.84 -3.43
N TYR A 240 -12.39 10.88 -4.04
CA TYR A 240 -13.17 12.07 -4.41
C TYR A 240 -14.15 11.76 -5.52
N GLY A 241 -13.76 11.08 -6.59
CA GLY A 241 -14.65 10.71 -7.69
C GLY A 241 -15.89 9.95 -7.21
N ALA A 242 -15.69 8.92 -6.42
CA ALA A 242 -16.82 8.14 -5.89
C ALA A 242 -17.63 8.89 -4.83
N SER A 243 -17.00 9.69 -3.95
CA SER A 243 -17.72 10.47 -2.92
C SER A 243 -18.56 11.61 -3.52
N GLU A 244 -18.18 12.10 -4.68
CA GLU A 244 -18.91 13.14 -5.43
C GLU A 244 -19.91 12.57 -6.45
N GLY A 245 -20.12 11.24 -6.41
CA GLY A 245 -21.22 10.57 -7.15
C GLY A 245 -20.85 10.06 -8.54
N LEU A 246 -19.57 10.14 -8.96
CA LEU A 246 -19.14 9.55 -10.22
C LEU A 246 -19.05 8.02 -10.08
N SER A 247 -19.53 7.29 -11.08
CA SER A 247 -19.21 5.87 -11.23
C SER A 247 -17.71 5.76 -11.52
N THR A 248 -16.94 5.34 -10.51
CA THR A 248 -15.48 5.39 -10.55
C THR A 248 -14.88 3.99 -10.42
N VAL A 249 -13.99 3.64 -11.36
CA VAL A 249 -13.15 2.45 -11.29
C VAL A 249 -11.67 2.84 -11.26
N LEU A 250 -10.92 2.23 -10.35
CA LEU A 250 -9.47 2.34 -10.28
C LEU A 250 -8.84 1.05 -10.77
N VAL A 251 -7.91 1.16 -11.71
CA VAL A 251 -7.16 0.05 -12.30
C VAL A 251 -5.74 0.07 -11.77
N GLU A 252 -5.31 -1.01 -11.11
CA GLU A 252 -3.97 -1.15 -10.55
C GLU A 252 -3.31 -2.46 -11.02
N LYS A 253 -2.07 -2.33 -11.50
CA LYS A 253 -1.30 -3.45 -12.05
C LYS A 253 -0.96 -4.52 -11.01
N TYR A 254 -0.69 -4.12 -9.76
CA TYR A 254 -0.13 -5.01 -8.75
C TYR A 254 -0.92 -4.96 -7.43
N ALA A 255 -0.80 -3.86 -6.71
CA ALA A 255 -1.48 -3.63 -5.44
C ALA A 255 -1.60 -2.13 -5.17
N THR A 256 -2.70 -1.74 -4.54
CA THR A 256 -2.91 -0.34 -4.13
C THR A 256 -1.85 0.13 -3.14
N GLY A 257 -1.58 1.45 -3.13
CA GLY A 257 -0.58 2.10 -2.29
C GLY A 257 0.61 2.63 -3.07
N GLY A 258 0.89 2.09 -4.25
CA GLY A 258 2.01 2.52 -5.09
C GLY A 258 3.34 2.45 -4.33
N GLN A 259 4.27 3.36 -4.64
CA GLN A 259 5.56 3.46 -3.94
C GLN A 259 5.42 3.97 -2.50
N ALA A 260 4.45 4.86 -2.24
CA ALA A 260 4.22 5.37 -0.89
C ALA A 260 3.86 4.25 0.10
N GLY A 261 3.12 3.22 -0.36
CA GLY A 261 2.76 2.06 0.46
C GLY A 261 3.96 1.24 0.96
N GLN A 262 5.11 1.37 0.31
CA GLN A 262 6.36 0.69 0.69
C GLN A 262 7.23 1.51 1.65
N SER A 263 6.88 2.79 1.89
CA SER A 263 7.63 3.64 2.79
C SER A 263 7.43 3.21 4.24
N SER A 264 8.52 2.99 4.95
CA SER A 264 8.49 2.61 6.37
C SER A 264 7.82 3.67 7.23
N ARG A 265 8.06 4.96 6.91
CA ARG A 265 7.49 6.09 7.62
C ARG A 265 7.46 7.33 6.74
N ILE A 266 6.34 8.02 6.74
CA ILE A 266 6.11 9.30 6.08
C ILE A 266 5.99 10.35 7.19
N GLU A 267 7.02 11.19 7.34
CA GLU A 267 7.12 12.17 8.43
C GLU A 267 6.39 13.48 8.13
N ASN A 268 6.23 13.80 6.85
CA ASN A 268 5.75 15.10 6.38
C ASN A 268 4.34 15.04 5.77
N TYR A 269 3.52 14.05 6.14
CA TYR A 269 2.12 14.04 5.76
C TYR A 269 1.30 14.77 6.83
N LEU A 270 0.55 15.78 6.40
CA LEU A 270 -0.22 16.64 7.30
C LEU A 270 -1.24 15.83 8.12
N GLY A 271 -1.31 16.11 9.43
CA GLY A 271 -2.22 15.44 10.36
C GLY A 271 -1.61 14.25 11.11
N PHE A 272 -0.34 13.93 10.86
CA PHE A 272 0.39 12.84 11.53
C PHE A 272 1.67 13.37 12.18
N PRO A 273 1.60 13.97 13.38
CA PRO A 273 2.75 14.61 14.02
C PRO A 273 3.89 13.63 14.33
N ASP A 274 3.56 12.36 14.56
CA ASP A 274 4.53 11.29 14.81
C ASP A 274 4.90 10.50 13.54
N GLY A 275 4.50 11.00 12.35
CA GLY A 275 4.60 10.27 11.11
C GLY A 275 3.61 9.11 11.00
N VAL A 276 3.52 8.52 9.83
CA VAL A 276 2.64 7.37 9.54
C VAL A 276 3.36 6.41 8.59
N SER A 277 3.17 5.10 8.75
CA SER A 277 3.70 4.17 7.75
C SER A 277 2.95 4.33 6.42
N GLY A 278 3.68 4.20 5.30
CA GLY A 278 3.06 4.29 3.98
C GLY A 278 1.96 3.25 3.78
N GLY A 279 2.18 2.03 4.28
CA GLY A 279 1.17 0.97 4.24
C GLY A 279 -0.12 1.33 4.98
N GLN A 280 -0.02 1.86 6.19
CA GLN A 280 -1.19 2.31 6.97
C GLN A 280 -1.93 3.45 6.27
N LEU A 281 -1.21 4.46 5.78
CA LEU A 281 -1.82 5.59 5.09
C LEU A 281 -2.58 5.15 3.85
N THR A 282 -1.97 4.33 3.01
CA THR A 282 -2.57 3.89 1.75
C THR A 282 -3.70 2.86 1.96
N ASP A 283 -3.63 2.03 3.00
CA ASP A 283 -4.75 1.15 3.36
C ASP A 283 -5.97 1.95 3.84
N ARG A 284 -5.77 2.97 4.66
CA ARG A 284 -6.85 3.89 5.06
C ARG A 284 -7.51 4.54 3.84
N ALA A 285 -6.70 5.02 2.88
CA ALA A 285 -7.21 5.60 1.63
C ALA A 285 -7.97 4.57 0.78
N ARG A 286 -7.46 3.34 0.65
CA ARG A 286 -8.13 2.24 -0.04
C ARG A 286 -9.50 1.92 0.59
N ARG A 287 -9.56 1.77 1.90
CA ARG A 287 -10.82 1.55 2.62
C ARG A 287 -11.80 2.70 2.44
N GLN A 288 -11.30 3.93 2.40
CA GLN A 288 -12.12 5.11 2.16
C GLN A 288 -12.71 5.11 0.74
N ALA A 289 -11.93 4.76 -0.28
CA ALA A 289 -12.41 4.62 -1.65
C ALA A 289 -13.53 3.55 -1.75
N VAL A 290 -13.32 2.39 -1.15
CA VAL A 290 -14.32 1.31 -1.09
C VAL A 290 -15.58 1.73 -0.32
N LYS A 291 -15.45 2.49 0.77
CA LYS A 291 -16.59 3.03 1.53
C LYS A 291 -17.50 3.89 0.64
N PHE A 292 -16.92 4.67 -0.26
CA PHE A 292 -17.65 5.48 -1.24
C PHE A 292 -18.04 4.71 -2.51
N ARG A 293 -17.78 3.39 -2.56
CA ARG A 293 -18.12 2.50 -3.67
C ARG A 293 -17.29 2.74 -4.94
N ALA A 294 -16.07 3.23 -4.81
CA ALA A 294 -15.10 3.11 -5.90
C ALA A 294 -14.79 1.64 -6.12
N GLU A 295 -14.83 1.19 -7.35
CA GLU A 295 -14.37 -0.14 -7.74
C GLU A 295 -12.85 -0.14 -7.86
N LEU A 296 -12.19 -1.13 -7.25
CA LEU A 296 -10.73 -1.24 -7.26
C LEU A 296 -10.33 -2.56 -7.92
N LEU A 297 -9.84 -2.49 -9.15
CA LEU A 297 -9.31 -3.65 -9.88
C LEU A 297 -7.83 -3.79 -9.57
N THR A 298 -7.41 -4.97 -9.15
CA THR A 298 -6.01 -5.34 -8.90
C THR A 298 -5.54 -6.36 -9.93
N THR A 299 -4.22 -6.48 -10.10
CA THR A 299 -3.59 -7.32 -11.15
C THR A 299 -4.04 -6.99 -12.57
N SER A 300 -4.51 -5.76 -12.78
CA SER A 300 -5.06 -5.26 -14.04
C SER A 300 -4.13 -4.18 -14.60
N GLU A 301 -3.31 -4.52 -15.59
CA GLU A 301 -2.37 -3.58 -16.21
C GLU A 301 -3.04 -2.85 -17.37
N ALA A 302 -3.04 -1.50 -17.33
CA ALA A 302 -3.45 -0.71 -18.49
C ALA A 302 -2.34 -0.76 -19.55
N THR A 303 -2.69 -1.16 -20.77
CA THR A 303 -1.78 -1.37 -21.89
C THR A 303 -2.05 -0.45 -23.07
N GLY A 304 -3.18 0.29 -23.06
CA GLY A 304 -3.53 1.24 -24.11
C GLY A 304 -4.60 2.22 -23.67
N LEU A 305 -4.59 3.39 -24.28
CA LEU A 305 -5.62 4.42 -24.21
C LEU A 305 -6.07 4.76 -25.63
N GLU A 306 -7.35 4.60 -25.92
CA GLU A 306 -7.96 4.93 -27.20
C GLU A 306 -8.95 6.08 -27.02
N ILE A 307 -9.01 6.93 -28.03
CA ILE A 307 -9.91 8.09 -28.06
C ILE A 307 -11.03 7.81 -29.05
N ASN A 308 -12.21 7.48 -28.55
CA ASN A 308 -13.36 7.07 -29.35
C ASN A 308 -14.47 8.12 -29.28
N GLY A 309 -14.29 9.24 -29.98
CA GLY A 309 -15.21 10.38 -29.90
C GLY A 309 -15.25 10.96 -28.49
N PRO A 310 -16.40 11.02 -27.82
CA PRO A 310 -16.50 11.49 -26.43
C PRO A 310 -16.00 10.47 -25.39
N ALA A 311 -15.86 9.19 -25.76
CA ALA A 311 -15.42 8.13 -24.87
C ALA A 311 -13.89 7.98 -24.88
N ARG A 312 -13.36 7.54 -23.72
CA ARG A 312 -11.98 7.17 -23.48
C ARG A 312 -11.94 5.69 -23.12
N THR A 313 -11.27 4.88 -23.92
CA THR A 313 -11.21 3.44 -23.72
C THR A 313 -9.84 3.05 -23.16
N ILE A 314 -9.84 2.44 -21.98
CA ILE A 314 -8.62 1.83 -21.38
C ILE A 314 -8.58 0.35 -21.76
N ARG A 315 -7.51 -0.08 -22.41
CA ARG A 315 -7.22 -1.49 -22.70
C ARG A 315 -6.43 -2.09 -21.55
N LEU A 316 -6.84 -3.27 -21.11
CA LEU A 316 -6.14 -4.04 -20.09
C LEU A 316 -5.31 -5.17 -20.72
N GLY A 317 -4.30 -5.64 -19.99
CA GLY A 317 -3.37 -6.66 -20.46
C GLY A 317 -4.00 -8.04 -20.72
N ASP A 318 -5.17 -8.31 -20.15
CA ASP A 318 -5.99 -9.52 -20.39
C ASP A 318 -6.90 -9.41 -21.63
N GLY A 319 -6.85 -8.28 -22.34
CA GLY A 319 -7.70 -7.97 -23.49
C GLY A 319 -9.02 -7.29 -23.16
N THR A 320 -9.35 -7.11 -21.88
CA THR A 320 -10.55 -6.37 -21.45
C THR A 320 -10.43 -4.89 -21.84
N ALA A 321 -11.56 -4.25 -22.14
CA ALA A 321 -11.65 -2.81 -22.38
C ALA A 321 -12.65 -2.19 -21.40
N ILE A 322 -12.32 -0.98 -20.94
CA ILE A 322 -13.17 -0.18 -20.05
C ILE A 322 -13.39 1.18 -20.70
N ASP A 323 -14.63 1.51 -20.99
CA ASP A 323 -14.99 2.81 -21.53
C ASP A 323 -15.34 3.80 -20.42
N ALA A 324 -14.94 5.08 -20.60
CA ALA A 324 -15.24 6.13 -19.66
C ALA A 324 -15.44 7.48 -20.34
N LYS A 325 -16.12 8.39 -19.63
CA LYS A 325 -16.20 9.81 -20.03
C LYS A 325 -14.88 10.54 -19.82
N ALA A 326 -14.19 10.23 -18.70
CA ALA A 326 -12.90 10.83 -18.34
C ALA A 326 -11.93 9.79 -17.78
N VAL A 327 -10.63 10.08 -17.92
CA VAL A 327 -9.55 9.24 -17.41
C VAL A 327 -8.58 10.09 -16.58
N ILE A 328 -8.14 9.57 -15.43
CA ILE A 328 -7.05 10.13 -14.64
C ILE A 328 -5.85 9.18 -14.69
N LEU A 329 -4.74 9.64 -15.26
CA LEU A 329 -3.47 8.93 -15.31
C LEU A 329 -2.70 9.19 -14.00
N ALA A 330 -2.60 8.17 -13.15
CA ALA A 330 -1.93 8.19 -11.85
C ALA A 330 -0.88 7.08 -11.72
N THR A 331 -0.28 6.66 -12.85
CA THR A 331 0.62 5.49 -12.95
C THR A 331 1.94 5.65 -12.23
N GLY A 332 2.25 6.88 -11.78
CA GLY A 332 3.45 7.19 -11.03
C GLY A 332 4.73 6.90 -11.82
N VAL A 333 5.74 6.44 -11.11
CA VAL A 333 7.07 6.15 -11.64
C VAL A 333 7.52 4.75 -11.23
N SER A 334 8.46 4.15 -11.97
CA SER A 334 9.15 2.92 -11.59
C SER A 334 10.60 3.20 -11.24
N TYR A 335 11.15 2.42 -10.33
CA TYR A 335 12.58 2.52 -10.02
C TYR A 335 13.44 2.23 -11.24
N ARG A 336 14.49 3.02 -11.42
CA ARG A 336 15.51 2.74 -12.43
C ARG A 336 16.28 1.50 -12.02
N GLN A 337 16.53 0.62 -12.98
CA GLN A 337 17.37 -0.55 -12.75
C GLN A 337 18.84 -0.14 -12.63
N LEU A 338 19.55 -0.75 -11.70
CA LEU A 338 21.00 -0.61 -11.60
C LEU A 338 21.64 -1.48 -12.69
N ASN A 339 22.41 -0.83 -13.55
CA ASN A 339 23.06 -1.53 -14.66
C ASN A 339 24.41 -2.11 -14.21
N ALA A 340 24.36 -3.06 -13.27
CA ALA A 340 25.52 -3.81 -12.79
C ALA A 340 25.28 -5.31 -13.03
N PRO A 341 26.25 -6.04 -13.62
CA PRO A 341 26.15 -7.49 -13.77
C PRO A 341 25.80 -8.18 -12.45
N GLY A 342 24.99 -9.24 -12.49
CA GLY A 342 24.52 -9.98 -11.31
C GLY A 342 23.35 -9.34 -10.57
N CYS A 343 23.04 -8.07 -10.84
CA CYS A 343 22.01 -7.34 -10.08
C CYS A 343 20.59 -7.88 -10.34
N THR A 344 20.29 -8.21 -11.59
CA THR A 344 18.97 -8.75 -11.99
C THR A 344 18.74 -10.14 -11.42
N GLU A 345 19.74 -10.99 -11.45
CA GLU A 345 19.71 -12.37 -10.96
C GLU A 345 19.52 -12.44 -9.44
N MET A 346 20.05 -11.44 -8.72
CA MET A 346 19.96 -11.35 -7.27
C MET A 346 18.77 -10.50 -6.79
N THR A 347 17.93 -9.97 -7.71
CA THR A 347 16.74 -9.21 -7.32
C THR A 347 15.77 -10.10 -6.55
N GLY A 348 15.37 -9.67 -5.33
CA GLY A 348 14.59 -10.47 -4.39
C GLY A 348 15.40 -11.50 -3.60
N ALA A 349 16.70 -11.62 -3.87
CA ALA A 349 17.62 -12.53 -3.20
C ALA A 349 18.83 -11.76 -2.66
N GLY A 350 18.56 -10.68 -1.92
CA GLY A 350 19.57 -9.79 -1.34
C GLY A 350 19.74 -8.47 -2.10
N VAL A 351 19.16 -8.30 -3.30
CA VAL A 351 19.14 -7.04 -4.05
C VAL A 351 17.69 -6.55 -4.16
N TYR A 352 17.42 -5.32 -3.70
CA TYR A 352 16.09 -4.76 -3.62
C TYR A 352 16.03 -3.33 -4.18
N TYR A 353 14.93 -3.02 -4.88
CA TYR A 353 14.65 -1.68 -5.39
C TYR A 353 13.63 -0.99 -4.48
N GLY A 354 14.08 0.04 -3.77
CA GLY A 354 13.31 0.72 -2.75
C GLY A 354 13.44 0.06 -1.36
N ALA A 355 12.78 0.60 -0.36
CA ALA A 355 12.75 0.03 0.97
C ALA A 355 11.54 -0.90 1.08
N ALA A 356 11.76 -2.19 1.12
CA ALA A 356 10.74 -3.14 1.50
C ALA A 356 10.74 -3.29 3.03
N LEU A 357 9.61 -3.03 3.66
CA LEU A 357 9.43 -3.19 5.12
C LEU A 357 9.59 -4.66 5.55
N THR A 358 9.33 -5.58 4.65
CA THR A 358 9.40 -7.02 4.86
C THR A 358 10.83 -7.54 4.99
N GLU A 359 11.80 -6.88 4.37
CA GLU A 359 13.20 -7.32 4.36
C GLU A 359 14.03 -6.73 5.53
N ALA A 360 13.48 -5.76 6.27
CA ALA A 360 14.22 -5.14 7.38
C ALA A 360 14.58 -6.14 8.48
N GLU A 361 13.74 -7.12 8.77
CA GLU A 361 14.04 -8.18 9.72
C GLU A 361 15.14 -9.13 9.20
N GLU A 362 15.26 -9.29 7.89
CA GLU A 362 16.28 -10.11 7.25
C GLU A 362 17.65 -9.40 7.23
N CYS A 363 17.67 -8.07 7.45
CA CYS A 363 18.90 -7.29 7.61
C CYS A 363 19.58 -7.48 8.99
N LYS A 364 18.92 -8.19 9.92
CA LYS A 364 19.40 -8.33 11.28
C LYS A 364 20.80 -8.93 11.32
N ASP A 365 21.72 -8.22 12.01
CA ASP A 365 23.11 -8.59 12.18
C ASP A 365 23.93 -8.70 10.87
N GLN A 366 23.42 -8.11 9.75
CA GLN A 366 24.09 -8.12 8.45
C GLN A 366 24.70 -6.76 8.09
N ASP A 367 25.64 -6.77 7.14
CA ASP A 367 26.17 -5.58 6.49
C ASP A 367 25.26 -5.23 5.30
N VAL A 368 24.67 -4.05 5.36
CA VAL A 368 23.68 -3.56 4.39
C VAL A 368 24.27 -2.42 3.58
N PHE A 369 24.06 -2.45 2.28
CA PHE A 369 24.48 -1.38 1.37
C PHE A 369 23.25 -0.66 0.80
N VAL A 370 23.33 0.67 0.70
CA VAL A 370 22.26 1.54 0.15
C VAL A 370 22.84 2.37 -0.98
N VAL A 371 22.40 2.14 -2.21
CA VAL A 371 22.81 2.92 -3.39
C VAL A 371 21.92 4.11 -3.58
N GLY A 372 22.46 5.30 -3.50
CA GLY A 372 21.76 6.56 -3.72
C GLY A 372 22.17 7.66 -2.75
N GLY A 373 22.03 8.93 -3.19
CA GLY A 373 22.40 10.11 -2.41
C GLY A 373 21.24 11.06 -2.10
N ALA A 374 19.99 10.73 -2.49
CA ALA A 374 18.82 11.59 -2.27
C ALA A 374 18.03 11.17 -1.01
N ASN A 375 16.98 11.95 -0.67
CA ASN A 375 16.19 11.76 0.57
C ASN A 375 15.68 10.32 0.76
N SER A 376 15.24 9.65 -0.28
CA SER A 376 14.73 8.27 -0.17
C SER A 376 15.81 7.28 0.29
N ALA A 377 17.04 7.43 -0.22
CA ALA A 377 18.18 6.62 0.20
C ALA A 377 18.54 6.89 1.66
N GLY A 378 18.56 8.17 2.07
CA GLY A 378 18.85 8.57 3.44
C GLY A 378 17.81 8.04 4.44
N GLN A 379 16.53 8.16 4.13
CA GLN A 379 15.45 7.62 4.96
C GLN A 379 15.55 6.10 5.10
N ALA A 380 15.88 5.40 4.02
CA ALA A 380 16.10 3.96 4.05
C ALA A 380 17.31 3.59 4.92
N ALA A 381 18.44 4.30 4.78
CA ALA A 381 19.62 4.06 5.59
C ALA A 381 19.34 4.23 7.09
N VAL A 382 18.66 5.30 7.48
CA VAL A 382 18.23 5.56 8.87
C VAL A 382 17.27 4.47 9.37
N TYR A 383 16.37 3.98 8.53
CA TYR A 383 15.46 2.91 8.93
C TYR A 383 16.19 1.58 9.11
N LEU A 384 16.99 1.17 8.13
CA LEU A 384 17.72 -0.11 8.12
C LEU A 384 18.79 -0.17 9.23
N SER A 385 19.35 0.97 9.63
CA SER A 385 20.34 1.02 10.73
C SER A 385 19.83 0.51 12.07
N LYS A 386 18.50 0.46 12.26
CA LYS A 386 17.87 -0.08 13.47
C LYS A 386 17.94 -1.59 13.57
N PHE A 387 18.19 -2.27 12.47
CA PHE A 387 18.21 -3.74 12.37
C PHE A 387 19.58 -4.26 11.97
N ALA A 388 20.24 -3.59 11.03
CA ALA A 388 21.51 -4.01 10.46
C ALA A 388 22.68 -3.84 11.43
N ARG A 389 23.70 -4.67 11.27
CA ARG A 389 25.01 -4.50 11.94
C ARG A 389 25.67 -3.20 11.48
N SER A 390 25.72 -2.98 10.19
CA SER A 390 26.20 -1.75 9.56
C SER A 390 25.36 -1.39 8.33
N VAL A 391 25.27 -0.09 8.02
CA VAL A 391 24.68 0.42 6.79
C VAL A 391 25.71 1.28 6.08
N THR A 392 26.06 0.93 4.84
CA THR A 392 26.96 1.72 4.00
C THR A 392 26.20 2.35 2.85
N MET A 393 26.13 3.68 2.81
CA MET A 393 25.58 4.41 1.68
C MET A 393 26.62 4.58 0.57
N LEU A 394 26.26 4.18 -0.65
CA LEU A 394 27.08 4.31 -1.85
C LEU A 394 26.55 5.47 -2.71
N VAL A 395 27.32 6.54 -2.80
CA VAL A 395 26.91 7.80 -3.40
C VAL A 395 27.86 8.15 -4.55
N ARG A 396 27.33 8.27 -5.77
CA ARG A 396 28.17 8.64 -6.93
C ARG A 396 28.64 10.09 -6.90
N ALA A 397 27.87 10.97 -6.27
CA ALA A 397 28.20 12.39 -6.08
C ALA A 397 29.37 12.56 -5.08
N HIS A 398 29.97 13.76 -5.07
CA HIS A 398 31.02 14.09 -4.13
C HIS A 398 30.52 14.31 -2.70
N SER A 399 29.22 14.63 -2.55
CA SER A 399 28.61 14.95 -1.26
C SER A 399 27.12 14.61 -1.27
N LEU A 400 26.54 14.31 -0.10
CA LEU A 400 25.10 14.17 0.10
C LEU A 400 24.37 15.52 -0.07
N GLU A 401 25.03 16.64 0.15
CA GLU A 401 24.45 17.98 0.08
C GLU A 401 23.90 18.31 -1.30
N GLU A 402 24.37 17.64 -2.35
CA GLU A 402 23.91 17.85 -3.73
C GLU A 402 22.44 17.48 -3.94
N SER A 403 21.88 16.55 -3.14
CA SER A 403 20.55 16.00 -3.41
C SER A 403 19.75 15.60 -2.17
N MET A 404 20.31 15.74 -0.96
CA MET A 404 19.68 15.36 0.29
C MET A 404 19.37 16.55 1.19
N SER A 405 18.23 16.53 1.86
CA SER A 405 17.83 17.53 2.84
C SER A 405 18.78 17.56 4.04
N TYR A 406 19.15 18.74 4.50
CA TYR A 406 20.13 18.96 5.57
C TYR A 406 19.79 18.22 6.87
N TYR A 407 18.50 18.21 7.30
CA TYR A 407 18.10 17.49 8.51
C TYR A 407 18.42 15.98 8.46
N LEU A 408 18.29 15.40 7.25
CA LEU A 408 18.54 13.97 7.05
C LEU A 408 20.04 13.67 7.04
N ILE A 409 20.84 14.56 6.47
CA ILE A 409 22.31 14.46 6.53
C ILE A 409 22.79 14.48 7.98
N GLN A 410 22.25 15.40 8.80
CA GLN A 410 22.56 15.42 10.23
C GLN A 410 22.16 14.13 10.94
N GLN A 411 20.95 13.65 10.69
CA GLN A 411 20.46 12.40 11.27
C GLN A 411 21.35 11.21 10.91
N ILE A 412 21.81 11.13 9.66
CA ILE A 412 22.73 10.09 9.20
C ILE A 412 24.08 10.19 9.94
N ALA A 413 24.62 11.41 10.11
CA ALA A 413 25.88 11.64 10.78
C ALA A 413 25.85 11.27 12.28
N ASP A 414 24.67 11.39 12.92
CA ASP A 414 24.49 11.06 14.35
C ASP A 414 24.34 9.54 14.61
N ILE A 415 24.12 8.74 13.57
CA ILE A 415 23.91 7.28 13.71
C ILE A 415 25.23 6.52 13.51
N PRO A 416 25.78 5.89 14.56
CA PRO A 416 27.17 5.39 14.53
C PRO A 416 27.40 4.19 13.61
N ASN A 417 26.36 3.43 13.26
CA ASN A 417 26.47 2.28 12.34
C ASN A 417 26.11 2.62 10.90
N ILE A 418 25.95 3.92 10.55
CA ILE A 418 25.84 4.37 9.17
C ILE A 418 27.18 4.96 8.71
N SER A 419 27.66 4.55 7.55
CA SER A 419 28.79 5.13 6.85
C SER A 419 28.41 5.58 5.45
N VAL A 420 29.05 6.67 4.96
CA VAL A 420 28.80 7.21 3.62
C VAL A 420 30.08 7.13 2.80
N ARG A 421 30.00 6.50 1.63
CA ARG A 421 31.09 6.40 0.66
C ARG A 421 30.70 7.22 -0.58
N ASN A 422 31.27 8.40 -0.65
CA ASN A 422 31.10 9.30 -1.81
C ASN A 422 31.94 8.81 -2.99
N CYS A 423 31.66 9.31 -4.18
CA CYS A 423 32.34 8.94 -5.44
C CYS A 423 32.38 7.41 -5.66
N THR A 424 31.40 6.68 -5.17
CA THR A 424 31.41 5.21 -5.20
C THR A 424 30.18 4.66 -5.90
N GLU A 425 30.38 3.66 -6.78
CA GLU A 425 29.31 2.93 -7.44
C GLU A 425 29.49 1.40 -7.30
N VAL A 426 28.40 0.66 -7.48
CA VAL A 426 28.44 -0.81 -7.60
C VAL A 426 28.82 -1.15 -9.03
N ALA A 427 29.92 -1.84 -9.21
CA ALA A 427 30.44 -2.30 -10.50
C ALA A 427 29.87 -3.68 -10.88
N GLU A 428 29.78 -4.60 -9.91
CA GLU A 428 29.26 -5.96 -10.11
C GLU A 428 28.70 -6.53 -8.79
N VAL A 429 27.78 -7.48 -8.90
CA VAL A 429 27.10 -8.16 -7.79
C VAL A 429 27.37 -9.65 -7.87
N TYR A 430 27.84 -10.27 -6.78
CA TYR A 430 28.21 -11.68 -6.72
C TYR A 430 27.42 -12.44 -5.67
N GLY A 431 27.06 -13.68 -6.00
CA GLY A 431 26.41 -14.61 -5.08
C GLY A 431 25.95 -15.89 -5.80
N ASP A 432 25.64 -16.91 -5.02
CA ASP A 432 25.04 -18.16 -5.50
C ASP A 432 23.64 -18.34 -4.88
N GLY A 433 22.60 -17.94 -5.62
CA GLY A 433 21.22 -17.94 -5.13
C GLY A 433 20.87 -16.83 -4.14
N HIS A 434 21.85 -16.06 -3.63
CA HIS A 434 21.67 -14.86 -2.81
C HIS A 434 22.92 -13.97 -2.89
N LEU A 435 22.74 -12.69 -2.52
CA LEU A 435 23.85 -11.73 -2.48
C LEU A 435 24.90 -12.15 -1.42
N GLU A 436 26.16 -12.18 -1.84
CA GLU A 436 27.30 -12.47 -0.95
C GLU A 436 28.32 -11.34 -0.95
N ARG A 437 28.61 -10.74 -2.11
CA ARG A 437 29.64 -9.72 -2.26
C ARG A 437 29.28 -8.69 -3.31
N LEU A 438 29.85 -7.50 -3.17
CA LEU A 438 29.77 -6.40 -4.13
C LEU A 438 31.18 -6.02 -4.59
N GLU A 439 31.35 -5.79 -5.89
CA GLU A 439 32.48 -5.04 -6.40
C GLU A 439 32.11 -3.55 -6.41
N LEU A 440 32.85 -2.76 -5.66
CA LEU A 440 32.68 -1.32 -5.57
C LEU A 440 33.78 -0.64 -6.37
N ARG A 441 33.41 0.39 -7.14
CA ARG A 441 34.34 1.24 -7.90
C ARG A 441 34.39 2.62 -7.28
N ASP A 442 35.59 3.04 -6.90
CA ASP A 442 35.86 4.44 -6.56
C ASP A 442 36.01 5.25 -7.83
N LEU A 443 35.12 6.18 -8.08
CA LEU A 443 35.09 7.02 -9.29
C LEU A 443 36.15 8.11 -9.30
N ALA A 444 36.70 8.48 -8.14
CA ALA A 444 37.75 9.49 -8.01
C ALA A 444 39.14 8.85 -8.20
N ALA A 445 39.37 7.69 -7.60
CA ALA A 445 40.65 6.98 -7.66
C ALA A 445 40.73 6.03 -8.88
N GLY A 446 39.59 5.61 -9.46
CA GLY A 446 39.52 4.63 -10.53
C GLY A 446 39.85 3.20 -10.08
N THR A 447 39.85 2.93 -8.78
CA THR A 447 40.15 1.60 -8.19
C THR A 447 38.86 0.83 -7.90
N THR A 448 38.98 -0.50 -7.90
CA THR A 448 37.90 -1.39 -7.47
C THR A 448 38.29 -2.19 -6.25
N GLU A 449 37.30 -2.54 -5.44
CA GLU A 449 37.45 -3.44 -4.31
C GLU A 449 36.26 -4.36 -4.17
N ILE A 450 36.43 -5.56 -3.66
CA ILE A 450 35.36 -6.51 -3.36
C ILE A 450 35.11 -6.48 -1.84
N VAL A 451 33.82 -6.32 -1.49
CA VAL A 451 33.37 -6.29 -0.08
C VAL A 451 32.29 -7.34 0.14
N ASP A 452 32.25 -7.94 1.32
CA ASP A 452 31.16 -8.80 1.73
C ASP A 452 29.88 -7.97 1.93
N ALA A 453 28.74 -8.47 1.46
CA ALA A 453 27.47 -7.78 1.53
C ALA A 453 26.33 -8.77 1.77
N GLY A 454 25.53 -8.50 2.80
CA GLY A 454 24.32 -9.30 3.06
C GLY A 454 23.13 -8.84 2.24
N GLN A 455 22.96 -7.51 2.09
CA GLN A 455 21.81 -6.90 1.43
C GLN A 455 22.20 -5.63 0.66
N LEU A 456 21.59 -5.40 -0.49
CA LEU A 456 21.78 -4.21 -1.32
C LEU A 456 20.43 -3.57 -1.63
N PHE A 457 20.21 -2.34 -1.17
CA PHE A 457 19.04 -1.54 -1.45
C PHE A 457 19.34 -0.42 -2.43
N ILE A 458 18.54 -0.29 -3.51
CA ILE A 458 18.82 0.61 -4.63
C ILE A 458 17.81 1.74 -4.71
N PHE A 459 18.29 2.99 -4.63
CA PHE A 459 17.52 4.24 -4.65
C PHE A 459 18.10 5.25 -5.66
N ILE A 460 18.23 4.85 -6.93
CA ILE A 460 18.85 5.66 -8.01
C ILE A 460 17.85 6.45 -8.86
N GLY A 461 16.68 6.72 -8.31
CA GLY A 461 15.63 7.45 -8.98
C GLY A 461 14.66 6.57 -9.75
N ALA A 462 13.76 7.22 -10.47
CA ALA A 462 12.63 6.56 -11.12
C ALA A 462 12.34 7.16 -12.50
N ALA A 463 11.67 6.37 -13.34
CA ALA A 463 11.18 6.77 -14.64
C ALA A 463 9.65 6.59 -14.72
N PRO A 464 8.92 7.47 -15.44
CA PRO A 464 7.48 7.34 -15.56
C PRO A 464 7.09 6.11 -16.37
N ARG A 465 5.98 5.48 -15.99
CA ARG A 465 5.42 4.31 -16.70
C ARG A 465 4.42 4.78 -17.76
N THR A 466 4.91 5.32 -18.86
CA THR A 466 4.11 5.98 -19.90
C THR A 466 4.32 5.44 -21.31
N GLY A 467 5.09 4.37 -21.50
CA GLY A 467 5.34 3.79 -22.82
C GLY A 467 4.06 3.37 -23.54
N TRP A 468 3.05 2.92 -22.81
CA TRP A 468 1.75 2.54 -23.36
C TRP A 468 0.88 3.72 -23.84
N LEU A 469 1.32 4.96 -23.57
CA LEU A 469 0.68 6.20 -23.99
C LEU A 469 1.36 6.85 -25.21
N ASP A 470 2.31 6.12 -25.85
CA ASP A 470 3.02 6.61 -27.03
C ASP A 470 2.05 7.03 -28.13
N GLY A 471 2.24 8.23 -28.67
CA GLY A 471 1.40 8.79 -29.74
C GLY A 471 -0.01 9.19 -29.32
N VAL A 472 -0.37 9.05 -28.03
CA VAL A 472 -1.71 9.41 -27.51
C VAL A 472 -1.67 10.70 -26.70
N VAL A 473 -0.77 10.83 -25.75
CA VAL A 473 -0.63 12.04 -24.92
C VAL A 473 0.78 12.62 -25.06
N ALA A 474 0.88 13.95 -24.98
CA ALA A 474 2.15 14.67 -25.02
C ALA A 474 2.99 14.35 -23.77
N ARG A 475 4.31 14.13 -23.98
CA ARG A 475 5.27 13.83 -22.91
C ARG A 475 6.56 14.60 -23.12
N ASP A 476 7.26 14.85 -22.03
CA ASP A 476 8.60 15.43 -22.11
C ASP A 476 9.64 14.42 -22.62
N LYS A 477 10.87 14.88 -22.83
CA LYS A 477 12.00 14.04 -23.27
C LYS A 477 12.37 12.90 -22.30
N HIS A 478 11.86 12.94 -21.07
CA HIS A 478 12.06 11.91 -20.05
C HIS A 478 10.87 10.95 -19.91
N GLY A 479 9.79 11.20 -20.69
CA GLY A 479 8.58 10.38 -20.71
C GLY A 479 7.51 10.82 -19.70
N PHE A 480 7.70 11.92 -18.95
CA PHE A 480 6.65 12.45 -18.06
C PHE A 480 5.54 13.10 -18.87
N VAL A 481 4.29 12.95 -18.39
CA VAL A 481 3.11 13.48 -19.08
C VAL A 481 3.04 14.99 -18.90
N LEU A 482 2.94 15.73 -19.98
CA LEU A 482 2.71 17.17 -20.00
C LEU A 482 1.23 17.47 -19.71
N SER A 483 0.97 18.54 -18.94
CA SER A 483 -0.39 18.92 -18.57
C SER A 483 -0.54 20.43 -18.38
N GLY A 484 -1.75 20.94 -18.68
CA GLY A 484 -2.10 22.33 -18.45
C GLY A 484 -1.11 23.31 -19.09
N PRO A 485 -0.47 24.21 -18.29
CA PRO A 485 0.46 25.21 -18.81
C PRO A 485 1.66 24.63 -19.55
N ASP A 486 2.16 23.45 -19.17
CA ASP A 486 3.34 22.84 -19.79
C ASP A 486 3.12 22.56 -21.28
N LEU A 487 1.87 22.37 -21.71
CA LEU A 487 1.49 22.16 -23.11
C LEU A 487 1.65 23.44 -23.97
N THR A 488 1.52 24.61 -23.37
CA THR A 488 1.58 25.89 -24.05
C THR A 488 2.98 26.53 -24.02
N GLU A 489 3.75 26.31 -22.97
CA GLU A 489 5.09 26.84 -22.81
C GLU A 489 6.12 26.18 -23.76
N GLN A 490 5.94 24.90 -24.07
CA GLN A 490 6.83 24.20 -24.99
C GLN A 490 6.49 24.40 -26.47
N SER A 491 5.26 24.81 -26.80
CA SER A 491 4.84 25.11 -28.19
C SER A 491 5.49 26.35 -28.78
N GLY A 492 6.27 27.13 -28.03
CA GLY A 492 6.84 28.38 -28.45
C GLY A 492 8.31 28.34 -28.89
N GLN A 493 8.99 27.21 -28.81
CA GLN A 493 10.44 27.12 -29.11
C GLN A 493 10.80 26.40 -30.40
N ASP A 494 9.93 25.53 -30.95
CA ASP A 494 10.14 24.92 -32.27
C ASP A 494 8.78 24.62 -32.92
N ASP A 495 8.55 25.10 -34.14
CA ASP A 495 7.33 24.94 -34.96
C ASP A 495 6.92 23.45 -35.25
N GLN A 496 7.56 22.46 -34.66
CA GLN A 496 7.29 21.03 -34.87
C GLN A 496 6.50 20.35 -33.74
N ASP A 497 6.31 20.97 -32.58
CA ASP A 497 5.61 20.37 -31.43
C ASP A 497 4.22 20.97 -31.23
N ASP A 498 3.35 20.89 -32.26
CA ASP A 498 1.91 21.07 -32.10
C ASP A 498 1.36 19.83 -31.37
N TYR A 499 1.22 19.89 -30.04
CA TYR A 499 0.64 18.83 -29.21
C TYR A 499 -0.85 18.58 -29.50
N GLY A 500 -1.40 19.19 -30.56
CA GLY A 500 -2.71 18.87 -31.12
C GLY A 500 -3.89 19.32 -30.26
N TRP A 501 -3.71 20.25 -29.31
CA TRP A 501 -4.85 20.81 -28.58
C TRP A 501 -5.80 21.55 -29.55
N ARG A 502 -7.04 21.04 -29.67
CA ARG A 502 -7.99 21.47 -30.72
C ARG A 502 -9.23 22.19 -30.19
N LEU A 503 -9.33 22.40 -28.87
CA LEU A 503 -10.46 23.11 -28.29
C LEU A 503 -10.16 24.61 -28.17
N ASP A 504 -11.19 25.44 -28.31
CA ASP A 504 -11.07 26.91 -28.17
C ASP A 504 -10.69 27.34 -26.74
N ARG A 505 -11.01 26.52 -25.74
CA ARG A 505 -10.56 26.75 -24.34
C ARG A 505 -9.14 26.28 -24.13
N GLN A 506 -8.45 26.89 -23.17
CA GLN A 506 -7.18 26.37 -22.67
C GLN A 506 -7.36 25.02 -21.94
N PRO A 507 -6.35 24.13 -21.95
CA PRO A 507 -6.38 22.92 -21.15
C PRO A 507 -6.48 23.28 -19.66
N TYR A 508 -7.23 22.49 -18.89
CA TYR A 508 -7.25 22.63 -17.43
C TYR A 508 -5.89 22.28 -16.84
N HIS A 509 -5.59 22.77 -15.65
CA HIS A 509 -4.26 22.67 -15.03
C HIS A 509 -3.64 21.26 -15.04
N LEU A 510 -4.43 20.22 -14.83
CA LEU A 510 -3.96 18.81 -14.85
C LEU A 510 -4.40 18.05 -16.11
N GLU A 511 -5.05 18.71 -17.07
CA GLU A 511 -5.51 18.11 -18.32
C GLU A 511 -4.33 17.92 -19.27
N THR A 512 -4.24 16.74 -19.87
CA THR A 512 -3.20 16.41 -20.85
C THR A 512 -3.50 17.03 -22.22
N SER A 513 -2.70 16.73 -23.24
CA SER A 513 -2.98 17.11 -24.64
C SER A 513 -4.28 16.52 -25.19
N VAL A 514 -4.91 15.59 -24.47
CA VAL A 514 -6.19 14.96 -24.82
C VAL A 514 -7.29 15.44 -23.88
N PRO A 515 -8.32 16.14 -24.39
CA PRO A 515 -9.45 16.59 -23.57
C PRO A 515 -10.10 15.43 -22.79
N GLY A 516 -10.38 15.66 -21.49
CA GLY A 516 -10.95 14.64 -20.60
C GLY A 516 -9.97 13.57 -20.12
N VAL A 517 -8.69 13.70 -20.44
CA VAL A 517 -7.62 12.87 -19.88
C VAL A 517 -6.73 13.76 -19.01
N PHE A 518 -6.59 13.41 -17.74
CA PHE A 518 -5.85 14.17 -16.74
C PHE A 518 -4.64 13.38 -16.24
N ALA A 519 -3.56 14.05 -15.85
CA ALA A 519 -2.38 13.43 -15.28
C ALA A 519 -2.13 13.98 -13.87
N VAL A 520 -1.86 13.09 -12.90
CA VAL A 520 -1.69 13.44 -11.49
C VAL A 520 -0.55 12.67 -10.83
N GLY A 521 0.09 13.27 -9.85
CA GLY A 521 1.19 12.68 -9.10
C GLY A 521 2.46 12.55 -9.94
N ASP A 522 3.30 11.59 -9.57
CA ASP A 522 4.68 11.51 -10.05
C ASP A 522 4.83 11.23 -11.56
N VAL A 523 3.78 10.78 -12.24
CA VAL A 523 3.77 10.59 -13.71
C VAL A 523 3.75 11.92 -14.47
N ARG A 524 3.25 12.98 -13.84
CA ARG A 524 3.16 14.32 -14.43
C ARG A 524 4.54 15.00 -14.46
N ALA A 525 4.85 15.72 -15.54
CA ALA A 525 5.99 16.59 -15.61
C ALA A 525 5.93 17.65 -14.50
N GLU A 526 7.07 18.08 -14.00
CA GLU A 526 7.22 19.09 -12.93
C GLU A 526 6.43 18.77 -11.63
N SER A 527 6.05 17.51 -11.41
CA SER A 527 5.40 17.08 -10.17
C SER A 527 6.34 17.26 -8.97
N ALA A 528 5.80 17.71 -7.85
CA ALA A 528 6.55 17.90 -6.60
C ALA A 528 7.07 16.59 -5.97
N LYS A 529 6.63 15.44 -6.44
CA LYS A 529 7.01 14.09 -5.96
C LYS A 529 6.90 13.95 -4.43
N ARG A 530 5.75 14.37 -3.90
CA ARG A 530 5.37 14.30 -2.49
C ARG A 530 4.01 13.62 -2.37
N VAL A 531 3.82 12.80 -1.34
CA VAL A 531 2.56 12.08 -1.11
C VAL A 531 1.39 13.06 -0.96
N ALA A 532 1.56 14.14 -0.19
CA ALA A 532 0.52 15.14 0.01
C ALA A 532 0.15 15.85 -1.29
N SER A 533 1.15 16.24 -2.12
CA SER A 533 0.90 16.84 -3.44
C SER A 533 0.16 15.88 -4.37
N ALA A 534 0.57 14.62 -4.41
CA ALA A 534 -0.07 13.61 -5.23
C ALA A 534 -1.55 13.40 -4.86
N VAL A 535 -1.88 13.33 -3.56
CA VAL A 535 -3.27 13.25 -3.08
C VAL A 535 -4.05 14.50 -3.45
N GLY A 536 -3.45 15.69 -3.26
CA GLY A 536 -4.08 16.97 -3.63
C GLY A 536 -4.34 17.10 -5.13
N GLU A 537 -3.40 16.66 -5.97
CA GLU A 537 -3.60 16.62 -7.44
C GLU A 537 -4.72 15.64 -7.80
N GLY A 538 -4.81 14.46 -7.17
CA GLY A 538 -5.90 13.51 -7.37
C GLY A 538 -7.27 14.11 -7.07
N ALA A 539 -7.41 14.81 -5.94
CA ALA A 539 -8.63 15.51 -5.57
C ALA A 539 -8.96 16.65 -6.54
N MET A 540 -7.97 17.47 -6.90
CA MET A 540 -8.14 18.58 -7.86
C MET A 540 -8.58 18.05 -9.23
N ALA A 541 -8.00 16.97 -9.71
CA ALA A 541 -8.36 16.39 -11.00
C ALA A 541 -9.84 16.00 -11.06
N VAL A 542 -10.42 15.48 -9.98
CA VAL A 542 -11.86 15.16 -9.94
C VAL A 542 -12.71 16.41 -10.11
N MET A 543 -12.37 17.53 -9.45
CA MET A 543 -13.03 18.81 -9.68
C MET A 543 -12.97 19.24 -11.15
N LEU A 544 -11.80 19.04 -11.78
CA LEU A 544 -11.61 19.38 -13.21
C LEU A 544 -12.36 18.39 -14.12
N VAL A 545 -12.49 17.14 -13.74
CA VAL A 545 -13.35 16.14 -14.41
C VAL A 545 -14.80 16.61 -14.40
N HIS A 546 -15.35 17.06 -13.28
CA HIS A 546 -16.71 17.61 -13.25
C HIS A 546 -16.89 18.76 -14.23
N ARG A 547 -15.94 19.72 -14.25
CA ARG A 547 -15.99 20.81 -15.24
C ARG A 547 -15.92 20.32 -16.69
N TYR A 548 -15.13 19.30 -16.96
CA TYR A 548 -15.06 18.69 -18.28
C TYR A 548 -16.39 18.01 -18.65
N LEU A 549 -16.99 17.26 -17.73
CA LEU A 549 -18.29 16.59 -17.95
C LEU A 549 -19.43 17.58 -18.23
N GLU A 550 -19.39 18.79 -17.68
CA GLU A 550 -20.34 19.87 -17.99
C GLU A 550 -20.20 20.36 -19.44
N THR A 551 -19.11 20.08 -20.13
CA THR A 551 -18.87 20.49 -21.53
C THR A 551 -19.30 19.43 -22.54
N LEU A 552 -19.64 18.23 -22.09
CA LEU A 552 -20.14 17.14 -22.93
C LEU A 552 -21.66 17.24 -23.16
#